data_72547f043bbb472288ea444f0cd7f2eb
#
_entry.id   72547f043bbb472288ea444f0cd7f2eb
#
_cell.length_a   1.000
_cell.length_b   1.000
_cell.length_c   1.000
_cell.angle_alpha   90.00
_cell.angle_beta   90.00
_cell.angle_gamma   90.00
#
_symmetry.space_group_name_H-M   'P 1'
#
loop_
_entity.id
_entity.type
_entity.pdbx_description
1 polymer ?
#
loop_
_entity_poly.entity_id
_entity_poly.type
_entity_poly.pdbx_seq_one_letter_code
_entity_poly.pdbx_strand_id
1 'polypeptide(L)'
;MLLMNKSIFFRLDWMLLLVYIILVSFGILNVYSATFSETSGGLFDLTQAIGKQVFFLIFSMFIGIIILSINSKFFEQFSLLGYFISILLLAGLFIFGKTVSGATSWYNIGGLSFQPSELAKVTTA
;
A
#
# COMPACT_ATOMS: atom_id res chain seq x y z
N MET A 1 -33.40 -6.66 8.85
CA MET A 1 -32.26 -6.25 9.67
C MET A 1 -31.41 -7.44 10.18
N LEU A 2 -31.42 -8.61 9.51
CA LEU A 2 -30.77 -9.85 10.00
C LEU A 2 -29.89 -10.56 8.96
N LEU A 3 -29.33 -9.82 7.97
CA LEU A 3 -28.42 -10.41 6.96
C LEU A 3 -26.99 -9.85 7.00
N MET A 4 -26.59 -9.20 8.10
CA MET A 4 -25.27 -8.58 8.22
C MET A 4 -24.19 -9.43 8.90
N ASN A 5 -24.43 -10.71 9.14
CA ASN A 5 -23.44 -11.55 9.82
C ASN A 5 -23.05 -12.81 9.04
N LYS A 6 -22.87 -12.70 7.73
CA LYS A 6 -21.95 -13.63 7.08
C LYS A 6 -20.57 -13.11 7.41
N SER A 7 -19.87 -13.83 8.29
CA SER A 7 -18.53 -13.51 8.74
C SER A 7 -17.66 -13.09 7.53
N ILE A 8 -16.86 -12.07 7.69
CA ILE A 8 -15.92 -11.51 6.69
C ILE A 8 -15.15 -12.65 5.99
N PHE A 9 -14.85 -13.72 6.74
CA PHE A 9 -14.21 -14.95 6.26
C PHE A 9 -14.90 -15.66 5.10
N PHE A 10 -16.21 -15.58 4.94
CA PHE A 10 -16.94 -16.18 3.81
C PHE A 10 -16.95 -15.31 2.55
N ARG A 11 -16.55 -14.05 2.65
CA ARG A 11 -16.45 -13.11 1.53
C ARG A 11 -15.02 -12.96 0.99
N LEU A 12 -14.04 -13.49 1.73
CA LEU A 12 -12.64 -13.46 1.30
C LEU A 12 -12.40 -14.55 0.26
N ASP A 13 -11.76 -14.15 -0.82
CA ASP A 13 -11.18 -15.09 -1.79
C ASP A 13 -9.89 -15.65 -1.19
N TRP A 14 -9.99 -16.87 -0.64
CA TRP A 14 -8.88 -17.55 0.00
C TRP A 14 -7.71 -17.84 -0.95
N MET A 15 -8.03 -18.08 -2.24
CA MET A 15 -7.01 -18.32 -3.24
C MET A 15 -6.19 -17.06 -3.50
N LEU A 16 -6.85 -15.92 -3.62
CA LEU A 16 -6.20 -14.61 -3.79
C LEU A 16 -5.36 -14.25 -2.57
N LEU A 17 -5.87 -14.52 -1.37
CA LEU A 17 -5.14 -14.29 -0.12
C LEU A 17 -3.90 -15.17 -0.01
N LEU A 18 -3.98 -16.43 -0.42
CA LEU A 18 -2.84 -17.35 -0.44
C LEU A 18 -1.75 -16.85 -1.42
N VAL A 19 -2.13 -16.46 -2.63
CA VAL A 19 -1.20 -15.89 -3.62
C VAL A 19 -0.55 -14.63 -3.06
N TYR A 20 -1.32 -13.75 -2.43
CA TYR A 20 -0.80 -12.55 -1.78
C TYR A 20 0.26 -12.87 -0.73
N ILE A 21 -0.02 -13.82 0.19
CA ILE A 21 0.93 -14.23 1.22
C ILE A 21 2.23 -14.77 0.60
N ILE A 22 2.11 -15.61 -0.42
CA ILE A 22 3.28 -16.16 -1.12
C ILE A 22 4.13 -15.03 -1.72
N LEU A 23 3.52 -14.10 -2.44
CA LEU A 23 4.22 -12.97 -3.07
C LEU A 23 4.90 -12.07 -2.04
N VAL A 24 4.22 -11.77 -0.93
CA VAL A 24 4.78 -10.96 0.16
C VAL A 24 5.97 -11.67 0.81
N SER A 25 5.84 -12.97 1.08
CA SER A 25 6.93 -13.78 1.66
C SER A 25 8.15 -13.80 0.75
N PHE A 26 7.96 -13.99 -0.56
CA PHE A 26 9.02 -13.90 -1.56
C PHE A 26 9.67 -12.51 -1.60
N GLY A 27 8.87 -11.45 -1.51
CA GLY A 27 9.35 -10.07 -1.46
C GLY A 27 10.26 -9.82 -0.25
N ILE A 28 9.85 -10.27 0.93
CA ILE A 28 10.64 -10.15 2.16
C ILE A 28 11.96 -10.92 2.04
N LEU A 29 11.92 -12.17 1.56
CA LEU A 29 13.12 -12.99 1.36
C LEU A 29 14.10 -12.33 0.38
N ASN A 30 13.58 -11.74 -0.69
CA ASN A 30 14.40 -11.07 -1.71
C ASN A 30 15.09 -9.82 -1.12
N VAL A 31 14.36 -8.97 -0.40
CA VAL A 31 14.97 -7.81 0.25
C VAL A 31 15.96 -8.23 1.33
N TYR A 32 15.63 -9.24 2.13
CA TYR A 32 16.55 -9.78 3.13
C TYR A 32 17.85 -10.25 2.49
N SER A 33 17.75 -11.06 1.43
CA SER A 33 18.92 -11.59 0.73
C SER A 33 19.78 -10.48 0.09
N ALA A 34 19.14 -9.43 -0.44
CA ALA A 34 19.83 -8.32 -1.09
C ALA A 34 20.50 -7.36 -0.10
N THR A 35 19.99 -7.26 1.14
CA THR A 35 20.49 -6.32 2.15
C THR A 35 21.24 -7.01 3.30
N PHE A 36 21.36 -8.32 3.24
CA PHE A 36 22.06 -9.08 4.27
C PHE A 36 23.54 -8.71 4.30
N SER A 37 24.03 -8.28 5.47
CA SER A 37 25.44 -8.14 5.79
C SER A 37 25.71 -8.75 7.17
N GLU A 38 26.91 -9.24 7.41
CA GLU A 38 27.29 -9.88 8.70
C GLU A 38 27.13 -8.93 9.90
N THR A 39 27.11 -7.62 9.65
CA THR A 39 26.91 -6.58 10.65
C THR A 39 25.45 -6.09 10.71
N SER A 40 24.53 -6.75 10.01
CA SER A 40 23.13 -6.32 9.98
C SER A 40 22.47 -6.56 11.33
N GLY A 41 21.74 -5.55 11.80
CA GLY A 41 20.85 -5.64 12.97
C GLY A 41 19.72 -6.63 12.74
N GLY A 42 18.91 -6.89 13.77
CA GLY A 42 17.79 -7.82 13.71
C GLY A 42 16.73 -7.40 12.68
N LEU A 43 15.80 -8.31 12.38
CA LEU A 43 14.67 -8.13 11.45
C LEU A 43 13.79 -6.91 11.76
N PHE A 44 13.85 -6.37 12.96
CA PHE A 44 13.08 -5.20 13.41
C PHE A 44 13.90 -3.90 13.45
N ASP A 45 15.13 -3.91 12.95
CA ASP A 45 15.95 -2.70 12.90
C ASP A 45 15.45 -1.76 11.80
N LEU A 46 14.74 -0.70 12.22
CA LEU A 46 14.16 0.30 11.33
C LEU A 46 15.18 1.16 10.58
N THR A 47 16.46 1.03 10.89
CA THR A 47 17.53 1.68 10.11
C THR A 47 17.78 0.96 8.80
N GLN A 48 17.44 -0.33 8.74
CA GLN A 48 17.62 -1.19 7.58
C GLN A 48 16.37 -1.31 6.72
N ALA A 49 16.55 -1.64 5.45
CA ALA A 49 15.46 -1.81 4.49
C ALA A 49 14.49 -2.91 4.91
N ILE A 50 15.01 -4.02 5.45
CA ILE A 50 14.18 -5.15 5.90
C ILE A 50 13.28 -4.77 7.08
N GLY A 51 13.80 -4.07 8.08
CA GLY A 51 13.01 -3.64 9.23
C GLY A 51 11.89 -2.69 8.85
N LYS A 52 12.16 -1.75 7.93
CA LYS A 52 11.14 -0.87 7.36
C LYS A 52 10.07 -1.67 6.62
N GLN A 53 10.45 -2.66 5.83
CA GLN A 53 9.51 -3.49 5.07
C GLN A 53 8.60 -4.29 6.00
N VAL A 54 9.14 -4.92 7.04
CA VAL A 54 8.36 -5.65 8.05
C VAL A 54 7.39 -4.71 8.78
N PHE A 55 7.85 -3.53 9.17
CA PHE A 55 7.00 -2.52 9.79
C PHE A 55 5.84 -2.11 8.88
N PHE A 56 6.12 -1.77 7.62
CA PHE A 56 5.08 -1.40 6.66
C PHE A 56 4.15 -2.56 6.34
N LEU A 57 4.61 -3.80 6.36
CA LEU A 57 3.76 -4.97 6.19
C LEU A 57 2.73 -5.07 7.32
N ILE A 58 3.17 -4.98 8.57
CA ILE A 58 2.28 -5.02 9.75
C ILE A 58 1.27 -3.87 9.67
N PHE A 59 1.73 -2.68 9.35
CA PHE A 59 0.88 -1.49 9.22
C PHE A 59 -0.14 -1.63 8.08
N SER A 60 0.26 -2.17 6.92
CA SER A 60 -0.64 -2.41 5.80
C SER A 60 -1.69 -3.49 6.10
N MET A 61 -1.33 -4.54 6.84
CA MET A 61 -2.30 -5.54 7.30
C MET A 61 -3.35 -4.92 8.21
N PHE A 62 -2.94 -4.04 9.12
CA PHE A 62 -3.87 -3.33 10.00
C PHE A 62 -4.84 -2.45 9.20
N ILE A 63 -4.33 -1.67 8.25
CA ILE A 63 -5.16 -0.88 7.34
C ILE A 63 -6.09 -1.77 6.51
N GLY A 64 -5.61 -2.91 6.01
CA GLY A 64 -6.42 -3.87 5.26
C GLY A 64 -7.61 -4.38 6.05
N ILE A 65 -7.43 -4.70 7.34
CA ILE A 65 -8.53 -5.12 8.22
C ILE A 65 -9.55 -3.99 8.40
N ILE A 66 -9.10 -2.75 8.56
CA ILE A 66 -9.99 -1.58 8.65
C ILE A 66 -10.81 -1.45 7.36
N ILE A 67 -10.16 -1.51 6.20
CA ILE A 67 -10.82 -1.38 4.89
C ILE A 67 -11.87 -2.47 4.70
N LEU A 68 -11.55 -3.72 5.04
CA LEU A 68 -12.50 -4.84 4.96
C LEU A 68 -13.70 -4.69 5.90
N SER A 69 -13.56 -3.91 6.97
CA SER A 69 -14.64 -3.62 7.92
C SER A 69 -15.60 -2.53 7.43
N ILE A 70 -15.18 -1.72 6.45
CA ILE A 70 -15.98 -0.64 5.88
C ILE A 70 -16.95 -1.22 4.84
N ASN A 71 -18.17 -0.69 4.80
CA ASN A 71 -19.17 -1.10 3.84
C ASN A 71 -18.77 -0.67 2.41
N SER A 72 -18.91 -1.56 1.43
CA SER A 72 -18.63 -1.29 0.01
C SER A 72 -19.38 -0.08 -0.54
N LYS A 73 -20.58 0.20 -0.06
CA LYS A 73 -21.36 1.39 -0.45
C LYS A 73 -20.63 2.71 -0.16
N PHE A 74 -19.81 2.75 0.89
CA PHE A 74 -18.99 3.91 1.19
C PHE A 74 -17.99 4.17 0.06
N PHE A 75 -17.31 3.13 -0.40
CA PHE A 75 -16.35 3.26 -1.50
C PHE A 75 -17.03 3.67 -2.81
N GLU A 76 -18.22 3.12 -3.11
CA GLU A 76 -18.99 3.49 -4.30
C GLU A 76 -19.36 4.99 -4.29
N GLN A 77 -19.81 5.52 -3.15
CA GLN A 77 -20.19 6.93 -3.02
C GLN A 77 -18.99 7.89 -3.17
N PHE A 78 -17.83 7.49 -2.67
CA PHE A 78 -16.64 8.34 -2.68
C PHE A 78 -15.68 8.06 -3.84
N SER A 79 -15.96 7.04 -4.67
CA SER A 79 -15.09 6.66 -5.80
C SER A 79 -14.89 7.81 -6.78
N LEU A 80 -15.98 8.50 -7.16
CA LEU A 80 -15.92 9.64 -8.09
C LEU A 80 -15.07 10.78 -7.53
N LEU A 81 -15.25 11.11 -6.25
CA LEU A 81 -14.45 12.14 -5.57
C LEU A 81 -12.97 11.74 -5.52
N GLY A 82 -12.68 10.50 -5.15
CA GLY A 82 -11.31 9.97 -5.14
C GLY A 82 -10.66 10.01 -6.51
N TYR A 83 -11.41 9.69 -7.55
CA TYR A 83 -10.94 9.75 -8.93
C TYR A 83 -10.58 11.18 -9.36
N PHE A 84 -11.44 12.17 -9.08
CA PHE A 84 -11.12 13.57 -9.36
C PHE A 84 -9.89 14.06 -8.59
N ILE A 85 -9.78 13.71 -7.30
CA ILE A 85 -8.60 14.06 -6.50
C ILE A 85 -7.33 13.44 -7.10
N SER A 86 -7.38 12.18 -7.52
CA SER A 86 -6.21 11.53 -8.12
C SER A 86 -5.78 12.18 -9.45
N ILE A 87 -6.73 12.59 -10.29
CA ILE A 87 -6.44 13.35 -11.52
C ILE A 87 -5.78 14.69 -11.19
N LEU A 88 -6.30 15.44 -10.21
CA LEU A 88 -5.71 16.72 -9.80
C LEU A 88 -4.29 16.54 -9.26
N LEU A 89 -4.06 15.50 -8.46
CA LEU A 89 -2.72 15.17 -7.95
C LEU A 89 -1.77 14.78 -9.08
N LEU A 90 -2.21 13.99 -10.05
CA LEU A 90 -1.41 13.65 -11.22
C LEU A 90 -1.09 14.88 -12.08
N ALA A 91 -2.06 15.75 -12.32
CA ALA A 91 -1.84 17.00 -13.04
C ALA A 91 -0.88 17.93 -12.27
N GLY A 92 -1.01 17.99 -10.95
CA GLY A 92 -0.10 18.77 -10.09
C GLY A 92 1.35 18.33 -10.12
N LEU A 93 1.65 17.08 -10.52
CA LEU A 93 3.04 16.63 -10.70
C LEU A 93 3.81 17.44 -11.75
N PHE A 94 3.14 17.96 -12.77
CA PHE A 94 3.80 18.81 -13.79
C PHE A 94 4.33 20.11 -13.19
N ILE A 95 3.74 20.59 -12.08
CA ILE A 95 4.09 21.87 -11.46
C ILE A 95 4.98 21.66 -10.23
N PHE A 96 4.62 20.68 -9.39
CA PHE A 96 5.23 20.48 -8.07
C PHE A 96 6.01 19.15 -7.94
N GLY A 97 6.05 18.34 -9.00
CA GLY A 97 6.70 17.05 -8.97
C GLY A 97 8.22 17.15 -8.88
N LYS A 98 8.82 16.24 -8.11
CA LYS A 98 10.27 16.06 -8.03
C LYS A 98 10.73 15.00 -9.02
N THR A 99 11.75 15.31 -9.78
CA THR A 99 12.37 14.37 -10.71
C THR A 99 13.29 13.42 -9.94
N VAL A 100 13.00 12.13 -10.00
CA VAL A 100 13.81 11.06 -9.44
C VAL A 100 14.14 10.09 -10.57
N SER A 101 15.42 9.83 -10.81
CA SER A 101 15.88 8.93 -11.89
C SER A 101 15.31 9.27 -13.28
N GLY A 102 15.16 10.57 -13.57
CA GLY A 102 14.66 11.04 -14.88
C GLY A 102 13.13 11.07 -15.03
N ALA A 103 12.37 10.64 -14.03
CA ALA A 103 10.91 10.71 -14.04
C ALA A 103 10.37 11.62 -12.94
N THR A 104 9.44 12.52 -13.30
CA THR A 104 8.76 13.42 -12.36
C THR A 104 7.49 12.75 -11.86
N SER A 105 7.63 11.85 -10.89
CA SER A 105 6.52 10.99 -10.43
C SER A 105 6.28 11.08 -8.92
N TRP A 106 7.04 11.88 -8.20
CA TRP A 106 7.02 11.91 -6.75
C TRP A 106 6.76 13.29 -6.20
N TYR A 107 5.90 13.37 -5.19
CA TYR A 107 5.84 14.51 -4.27
C TYR A 107 6.76 14.22 -3.08
N ASN A 108 7.55 15.20 -2.69
CA ASN A 108 8.38 15.11 -1.49
C ASN A 108 7.91 16.16 -0.50
N ILE A 109 7.23 15.72 0.55
CA ILE A 109 6.66 16.60 1.58
C ILE A 109 7.28 16.22 2.92
N GLY A 110 8.18 17.08 3.42
CA GLY A 110 8.77 16.90 4.75
C GLY A 110 9.56 15.59 4.95
N GLY A 111 10.20 15.06 3.89
CA GLY A 111 10.96 13.80 3.96
C GLY A 111 10.16 12.54 3.64
N LEU A 112 8.84 12.65 3.48
CA LEU A 112 7.98 11.58 2.96
C LEU A 112 7.84 11.72 1.45
N SER A 113 8.14 10.65 0.72
CA SER A 113 7.93 10.58 -0.73
C SER A 113 6.59 9.91 -1.01
N PHE A 114 5.71 10.63 -1.71
CA PHE A 114 4.38 10.15 -2.09
C PHE A 114 4.28 10.11 -3.62
N GLN A 115 3.79 8.99 -4.14
CA GLN A 115 3.56 8.79 -5.56
C GLN A 115 2.07 8.80 -5.87
N PRO A 116 1.54 9.85 -6.53
CA PRO A 116 0.10 9.95 -6.81
C PRO A 116 -0.46 8.83 -7.68
N SER A 117 0.37 8.19 -8.51
CA SER A 117 -0.06 7.05 -9.32
C SER A 117 -0.50 5.84 -8.49
N GLU A 118 0.05 5.66 -7.28
CA GLU A 118 -0.41 4.59 -6.37
C GLU A 118 -1.84 4.87 -5.88
N LEU A 119 -2.14 6.14 -5.55
CA LEU A 119 -3.50 6.54 -5.20
C LEU A 119 -4.45 6.37 -6.39
N ALA A 120 -4.01 6.77 -7.59
CA ALA A 120 -4.82 6.65 -8.80
C ALA A 120 -5.20 5.19 -9.10
N LYS A 121 -4.28 4.24 -8.91
CA LYS A 121 -4.59 2.80 -9.05
C LYS A 121 -5.73 2.36 -8.13
N VAL A 122 -5.70 2.80 -6.88
CA VAL A 122 -6.74 2.43 -5.90
C VAL A 122 -8.08 3.06 -6.24
N THR A 123 -8.10 4.30 -6.73
CA THR A 123 -9.34 5.03 -7.04
C THR A 123 -9.97 4.63 -8.37
N THR A 124 -9.21 3.99 -9.26
CA THR A 124 -9.68 3.50 -10.57
C THR A 124 -10.04 2.02 -10.59
N ALA A 125 -9.67 1.27 -9.56
CA ALA A 125 -10.02 -0.14 -9.39
C ALA A 125 -11.44 -0.31 -8.86
#